data_a9ed0a91fc6e801193c35388d65f20a5
#
_entry.id   a9ed0a91fc6e801193c35388d65f20a5
#
_cell.length_a   1.000
_cell.length_b   1.000
_cell.length_c   1.000
_cell.angle_alpha   90.00
_cell.angle_beta   90.00
_cell.angle_gamma   90.00
#
_symmetry.space_group_name_H-M   'P 1'
#
loop_
_entity.id
_entity.type
_entity.pdbx_description
1 polymer ?
#
loop_
_entity_poly.entity_id
_entity_poly.type
_entity_poly.pdbx_seq_one_letter_code
_entity_poly.pdbx_strand_id
1 'polypeptide(L)'
;MLKIGDFSALAQVSIKTLRFYDQTGLLPPASIDSFTGYRYYSASQLSRLHRILALKDFGFTLEQIGQALDAGITTEQMRGMLLLRQTGQQKRVEEERDRLSRLNSRIRLIEQEHSMAYDVVLKPLPKQWIASVRETIPAYNTVGSLYGKVSASLGPSMANCLIGVALWHDPDFKESDVDAEAGFYFKEEVRAGDGVRVYELPETTVASTIHNGAYRRLKEAYDPLLRWVASNGYEVAGPIRELYLKMSMPVRQDDESYVTEIQVPVKKNGLDAATTS
;
A
#
# COMPACT_ATOMS: atom_id res chain seq x y z
N MET A 1 -29.91 -18.09 -48.35
CA MET A 1 -28.67 -17.37 -48.75
C MET A 1 -28.74 -15.96 -48.19
N LEU A 2 -27.73 -15.53 -47.40
CA LEU A 2 -27.66 -14.23 -46.77
C LEU A 2 -26.60 -13.38 -47.49
N LYS A 3 -26.87 -12.10 -47.73
CA LYS A 3 -25.86 -11.17 -48.22
C LYS A 3 -24.76 -11.04 -47.16
N ILE A 4 -23.53 -10.69 -47.56
CA ILE A 4 -22.39 -10.55 -46.63
C ILE A 4 -22.71 -9.61 -45.47
N GLY A 5 -23.51 -8.54 -45.66
CA GLY A 5 -23.95 -7.63 -44.61
C GLY A 5 -24.85 -8.29 -43.58
N ASP A 6 -25.83 -9.06 -44.04
CA ASP A 6 -26.77 -9.77 -43.18
C ASP A 6 -26.04 -10.86 -42.36
N PHE A 7 -25.13 -11.60 -43.04
CA PHE A 7 -24.31 -12.61 -42.38
C PHE A 7 -23.35 -12.00 -41.35
N SER A 8 -22.76 -10.84 -41.66
CA SER A 8 -21.93 -10.06 -40.75
C SER A 8 -22.67 -9.65 -39.47
N ALA A 9 -23.90 -9.11 -39.61
CA ALA A 9 -24.76 -8.72 -38.51
C ALA A 9 -25.15 -9.92 -37.64
N LEU A 10 -25.57 -11.03 -38.28
CA LEU A 10 -25.98 -12.25 -37.58
C LEU A 10 -24.81 -12.89 -36.80
N ALA A 11 -23.61 -12.89 -37.39
CA ALA A 11 -22.43 -13.51 -36.81
C ALA A 11 -21.63 -12.57 -35.88
N GLN A 12 -21.98 -11.29 -35.82
CA GLN A 12 -21.27 -10.24 -35.10
C GLN A 12 -19.79 -10.12 -35.51
N VAL A 13 -19.49 -10.30 -36.80
CA VAL A 13 -18.16 -10.23 -37.38
C VAL A 13 -18.14 -9.21 -38.51
N SER A 14 -17.09 -8.36 -38.55
CA SER A 14 -17.03 -7.31 -39.57
C SER A 14 -16.97 -7.86 -41.00
N ILE A 15 -17.58 -7.13 -41.95
CA ILE A 15 -17.52 -7.46 -43.39
C ILE A 15 -16.04 -7.58 -43.86
N LYS A 16 -15.17 -6.75 -43.31
CA LYS A 16 -13.70 -6.78 -43.59
C LYS A 16 -13.10 -8.14 -43.19
N THR A 17 -13.47 -8.66 -42.02
CA THR A 17 -13.01 -9.94 -41.52
C THR A 17 -13.55 -11.09 -42.38
N LEU A 18 -14.83 -11.04 -42.79
CA LEU A 18 -15.41 -12.06 -43.67
C LEU A 18 -14.76 -12.09 -45.06
N ARG A 19 -14.44 -10.92 -45.63
CA ARG A 19 -13.69 -10.84 -46.89
C ARG A 19 -12.28 -11.39 -46.76
N PHE A 20 -11.63 -11.15 -45.60
CA PHE A 20 -10.31 -11.69 -45.31
C PHE A 20 -10.35 -13.23 -45.19
N TYR A 21 -11.35 -13.78 -44.52
CA TYR A 21 -11.54 -15.23 -44.41
C TYR A 21 -11.87 -15.89 -45.76
N ASP A 22 -12.57 -15.19 -46.66
CA ASP A 22 -12.74 -15.61 -48.06
C ASP A 22 -11.41 -15.65 -48.80
N GLN A 23 -10.61 -14.56 -48.73
CA GLN A 23 -9.32 -14.47 -49.42
C GLN A 23 -8.32 -15.51 -48.91
N THR A 24 -8.35 -15.88 -47.64
CA THR A 24 -7.48 -16.90 -47.03
C THR A 24 -8.05 -18.31 -47.16
N GLY A 25 -9.21 -18.51 -47.79
CA GLY A 25 -9.83 -19.81 -47.94
C GLY A 25 -10.48 -20.38 -46.69
N LEU A 26 -10.41 -19.66 -45.55
CA LEU A 26 -10.98 -20.13 -44.28
C LEU A 26 -12.50 -20.21 -44.30
N LEU A 27 -13.17 -19.24 -44.92
CA LEU A 27 -14.64 -19.19 -45.05
C LEU A 27 -15.03 -18.62 -46.41
N PRO A 28 -14.90 -19.39 -47.49
CA PRO A 28 -15.36 -18.93 -48.80
C PRO A 28 -16.87 -18.76 -48.80
N PRO A 29 -17.43 -17.77 -49.53
CA PRO A 29 -18.87 -17.61 -49.67
C PRO A 29 -19.49 -18.81 -50.36
N ALA A 30 -20.75 -19.09 -50.02
CA ALA A 30 -21.50 -20.18 -50.66
C ALA A 30 -21.78 -19.91 -52.15
N SER A 31 -21.87 -18.62 -52.54
CA SER A 31 -21.93 -18.20 -53.95
C SER A 31 -21.50 -16.74 -54.08
N ILE A 32 -20.96 -16.40 -55.27
CA ILE A 32 -20.65 -15.03 -55.69
C ILE A 32 -21.50 -14.73 -56.90
N ASP A 33 -22.23 -13.64 -56.87
CA ASP A 33 -23.00 -13.19 -58.03
C ASP A 33 -22.06 -12.77 -59.15
N SER A 34 -22.17 -13.38 -60.32
CA SER A 34 -21.25 -13.17 -61.44
C SER A 34 -21.36 -11.78 -62.09
N PHE A 35 -22.50 -11.09 -61.94
CA PHE A 35 -22.74 -9.76 -62.49
C PHE A 35 -22.34 -8.62 -61.56
N THR A 36 -22.66 -8.81 -60.24
CA THR A 36 -22.47 -7.75 -59.23
C THR A 36 -21.27 -7.97 -58.34
N GLY A 37 -20.69 -9.16 -58.33
CA GLY A 37 -19.61 -9.54 -57.44
C GLY A 37 -20.02 -9.68 -55.97
N TYR A 38 -21.32 -9.65 -55.68
CA TYR A 38 -21.86 -9.79 -54.32
C TYR A 38 -21.66 -11.21 -53.77
N ARG A 39 -21.20 -11.25 -52.50
CA ARG A 39 -20.96 -12.49 -51.77
C ARG A 39 -22.18 -12.90 -50.97
N TYR A 40 -22.55 -14.14 -51.09
CA TYR A 40 -23.66 -14.75 -50.36
C TYR A 40 -23.16 -15.90 -49.49
N TYR A 41 -23.65 -15.96 -48.27
CA TYR A 41 -23.30 -16.98 -47.27
C TYR A 41 -24.55 -17.82 -46.93
N SER A 42 -24.34 -19.08 -46.56
CA SER A 42 -25.38 -19.95 -46.03
C SER A 42 -25.40 -19.87 -44.49
N ALA A 43 -26.58 -20.00 -43.91
CA ALA A 43 -26.70 -20.12 -42.44
C ALA A 43 -25.92 -21.33 -41.88
N SER A 44 -25.74 -22.40 -42.64
CA SER A 44 -24.90 -23.54 -42.24
C SER A 44 -23.43 -23.20 -42.05
N GLN A 45 -22.95 -22.12 -42.67
CA GLN A 45 -21.56 -21.66 -42.52
C GLN A 45 -21.30 -20.96 -41.16
N LEU A 46 -22.35 -20.60 -40.40
CA LEU A 46 -22.18 -20.05 -39.05
C LEU A 46 -21.43 -21.01 -38.13
N SER A 47 -21.68 -22.31 -38.21
CA SER A 47 -20.98 -23.30 -37.40
C SER A 47 -19.46 -23.32 -37.71
N ARG A 48 -19.07 -23.20 -38.99
CA ARG A 48 -17.65 -23.10 -39.39
C ARG A 48 -17.04 -21.77 -38.88
N LEU A 49 -17.77 -20.67 -39.02
CA LEU A 49 -17.32 -19.37 -38.53
C LEU A 49 -17.11 -19.36 -37.00
N HIS A 50 -18.05 -19.91 -36.23
CA HIS A 50 -17.92 -20.00 -34.77
C HIS A 50 -16.68 -20.82 -34.35
N ARG A 51 -16.35 -21.90 -35.08
CA ARG A 51 -15.13 -22.69 -34.85
C ARG A 51 -13.87 -21.86 -35.14
N ILE A 52 -13.84 -21.08 -36.25
CA ILE A 52 -12.75 -20.17 -36.60
C ILE A 52 -12.54 -19.18 -35.47
N LEU A 53 -13.59 -18.52 -34.99
CA LEU A 53 -13.53 -17.52 -33.94
C LEU A 53 -13.01 -18.10 -32.61
N ALA A 54 -13.57 -19.25 -32.20
CA ALA A 54 -13.14 -19.93 -30.99
C ALA A 54 -11.65 -20.29 -31.00
N LEU A 55 -11.15 -20.88 -32.10
CA LEU A 55 -9.74 -21.22 -32.21
C LEU A 55 -8.84 -19.98 -32.26
N LYS A 56 -9.30 -18.91 -32.92
CA LYS A 56 -8.60 -17.63 -32.97
C LYS A 56 -8.45 -16.98 -31.58
N ASP A 57 -9.52 -16.96 -30.80
CA ASP A 57 -9.53 -16.42 -29.44
C ASP A 57 -8.58 -17.17 -28.50
N PHE A 58 -8.37 -18.46 -28.76
CA PHE A 58 -7.36 -19.27 -28.07
C PHE A 58 -5.93 -19.12 -28.64
N GLY A 59 -5.73 -18.21 -29.60
CA GLY A 59 -4.40 -17.85 -30.10
C GLY A 59 -3.83 -18.83 -31.13
N PHE A 60 -4.68 -19.61 -31.83
CA PHE A 60 -4.25 -20.39 -33.00
C PHE A 60 -4.04 -19.46 -34.19
N THR A 61 -3.03 -19.74 -35.00
CA THR A 61 -2.80 -19.01 -36.25
C THR A 61 -3.87 -19.40 -37.28
N LEU A 62 -4.15 -18.53 -38.24
CA LEU A 62 -5.17 -18.81 -39.27
C LEU A 62 -4.80 -20.04 -40.11
N GLU A 63 -3.52 -20.29 -40.33
CA GLU A 63 -3.02 -21.48 -41.02
C GLU A 63 -3.36 -22.76 -40.22
N GLN A 64 -3.08 -22.76 -38.91
CA GLN A 64 -3.43 -23.86 -38.01
C GLN A 64 -4.95 -24.11 -37.96
N ILE A 65 -5.74 -23.02 -37.97
CA ILE A 65 -7.20 -23.10 -38.01
C ILE A 65 -7.66 -23.72 -39.32
N GLY A 66 -7.08 -23.31 -40.46
CA GLY A 66 -7.40 -23.87 -41.78
C GLY A 66 -7.12 -25.36 -41.82
N GLN A 67 -5.89 -25.77 -41.48
CA GLN A 67 -5.48 -27.16 -41.43
C GLN A 67 -6.42 -28.02 -40.56
N ALA A 68 -6.73 -27.48 -39.39
CA ALA A 68 -7.63 -28.13 -38.46
C ALA A 68 -9.04 -28.34 -39.00
N LEU A 69 -9.63 -27.33 -39.65
CA LEU A 69 -10.98 -27.40 -40.22
C LEU A 69 -11.05 -28.28 -41.46
N ASP A 70 -10.01 -28.27 -42.30
CA ASP A 70 -9.94 -29.06 -43.55
C ASP A 70 -9.63 -30.54 -43.27
N ALA A 71 -8.90 -30.83 -42.19
CA ALA A 71 -8.72 -32.20 -41.70
C ALA A 71 -9.99 -32.82 -41.08
N GLY A 72 -11.11 -32.06 -41.02
CA GLY A 72 -12.37 -32.55 -40.50
C GLY A 72 -12.37 -32.86 -39.01
N ILE A 73 -11.60 -32.07 -38.21
CA ILE A 73 -11.48 -32.32 -36.76
C ILE A 73 -12.87 -32.44 -36.12
N THR A 74 -13.04 -33.48 -35.33
CA THR A 74 -14.23 -33.69 -34.53
C THR A 74 -14.33 -32.66 -33.39
N THR A 75 -15.53 -32.45 -32.89
CA THR A 75 -15.78 -31.58 -31.72
C THR A 75 -14.93 -32.03 -30.52
N GLU A 76 -14.68 -33.30 -30.38
CA GLU A 76 -13.92 -33.89 -29.29
C GLU A 76 -12.41 -33.60 -29.41
N GLN A 77 -11.87 -33.71 -30.63
CA GLN A 77 -10.47 -33.30 -30.91
C GLN A 77 -10.29 -31.81 -30.71
N MET A 78 -11.20 -30.95 -31.13
CA MET A 78 -11.17 -29.53 -30.87
C MET A 78 -11.15 -29.23 -29.37
N ARG A 79 -12.04 -29.88 -28.61
CA ARG A 79 -12.05 -29.77 -27.14
C ARG A 79 -10.72 -30.14 -26.50
N GLY A 80 -10.10 -31.23 -26.98
CA GLY A 80 -8.76 -31.64 -26.51
C GLY A 80 -7.70 -30.58 -26.76
N MET A 81 -7.66 -29.97 -27.95
CA MET A 81 -6.74 -28.90 -28.31
C MET A 81 -6.93 -27.65 -27.41
N LEU A 82 -8.19 -27.27 -27.16
CA LEU A 82 -8.52 -26.14 -26.29
C LEU A 82 -8.11 -26.39 -24.82
N LEU A 83 -8.33 -27.60 -24.32
CA LEU A 83 -7.89 -28.00 -22.96
C LEU A 83 -6.37 -27.96 -22.80
N LEU A 84 -5.63 -28.46 -23.78
CA LEU A 84 -4.15 -28.39 -23.78
C LEU A 84 -3.67 -26.92 -23.76
N ARG A 85 -4.32 -26.05 -24.55
CA ARG A 85 -3.99 -24.62 -24.56
C ARG A 85 -4.32 -23.95 -23.23
N GLN A 86 -5.48 -24.26 -22.67
CA GLN A 86 -5.89 -23.76 -21.34
C GLN A 86 -4.87 -24.16 -20.27
N THR A 87 -4.46 -25.43 -20.22
CA THR A 87 -3.46 -25.92 -19.27
C THR A 87 -2.13 -25.20 -19.43
N GLY A 88 -1.66 -24.98 -20.68
CA GLY A 88 -0.45 -24.23 -20.95
C GLY A 88 -0.52 -22.77 -20.51
N GLN A 89 -1.65 -22.10 -20.69
CA GLN A 89 -1.87 -20.73 -20.20
C GLN A 89 -1.92 -20.68 -18.68
N GLN A 90 -2.61 -21.63 -18.04
CA GLN A 90 -2.69 -21.72 -16.58
C GLN A 90 -1.28 -21.85 -15.96
N LYS A 91 -0.44 -22.73 -16.53
CA LYS A 91 0.96 -22.89 -16.10
C LYS A 91 1.76 -21.60 -16.21
N ARG A 92 1.62 -20.85 -17.30
CA ARG A 92 2.28 -19.55 -17.48
C ARG A 92 1.85 -18.52 -16.42
N VAL A 93 0.55 -18.47 -16.11
CA VAL A 93 0.03 -17.58 -15.06
C VAL A 93 0.66 -17.92 -13.71
N GLU A 94 0.81 -19.20 -13.41
CA GLU A 94 1.41 -19.68 -12.17
C GLU A 94 2.90 -19.33 -12.09
N GLU A 95 3.65 -19.57 -13.17
CA GLU A 95 5.07 -19.20 -13.29
C GLU A 95 5.29 -17.68 -13.12
N GLU A 96 4.43 -16.84 -13.70
CA GLU A 96 4.50 -15.38 -13.53
C GLU A 96 4.11 -14.92 -12.12
N ARG A 97 3.14 -15.59 -11.47
CA ARG A 97 2.82 -15.33 -10.04
C ARG A 97 4.01 -15.64 -9.12
N ASP A 98 4.69 -16.75 -9.36
CA ASP A 98 5.88 -17.13 -8.59
C ASP A 98 7.01 -16.13 -8.81
N ARG A 99 7.17 -15.64 -10.04
CA ARG A 99 8.16 -14.61 -10.38
C ARG A 99 7.86 -13.30 -9.65
N LEU A 100 6.61 -12.88 -9.65
CA LEU A 100 6.16 -11.68 -8.93
C LEU A 100 6.38 -11.84 -7.41
N SER A 101 6.08 -13.00 -6.85
CA SER A 101 6.33 -13.29 -5.43
C SER A 101 7.81 -13.15 -5.07
N ARG A 102 8.71 -13.70 -5.91
CA ARG A 102 10.18 -13.56 -5.71
C ARG A 102 10.64 -12.09 -5.80
N LEU A 103 10.10 -11.31 -6.74
CA LEU A 103 10.40 -9.87 -6.85
C LEU A 103 9.95 -9.12 -5.61
N ASN A 104 8.74 -9.35 -5.14
CA ASN A 104 8.21 -8.70 -3.93
C ASN A 104 9.04 -9.04 -2.69
N SER A 105 9.53 -10.29 -2.57
CA SER A 105 10.43 -10.68 -1.48
C SER A 105 11.77 -9.95 -1.55
N ARG A 106 12.34 -9.76 -2.74
CA ARG A 106 13.58 -8.99 -2.93
C ARG A 106 13.40 -7.51 -2.64
N ILE A 107 12.28 -6.92 -3.09
CA ILE A 107 11.93 -5.53 -2.75
C ILE A 107 11.88 -5.35 -1.24
N ARG A 108 11.19 -6.25 -0.52
CA ARG A 108 11.14 -6.20 0.95
C ARG A 108 12.53 -6.30 1.60
N LEU A 109 13.41 -7.13 1.08
CA LEU A 109 14.79 -7.22 1.60
C LEU A 109 15.56 -5.90 1.39
N ILE A 110 15.45 -5.29 0.21
CA ILE A 110 16.06 -3.98 -0.09
C ILE A 110 15.46 -2.88 0.81
N GLU A 111 14.14 -2.89 1.00
CA GLU A 111 13.46 -1.96 1.89
C GLU A 111 13.87 -2.17 3.35
N GLN A 112 14.09 -3.41 3.79
CA GLN A 112 14.64 -3.72 5.11
C GLN A 112 16.10 -3.28 5.27
N GLU A 113 16.93 -3.41 4.25
CA GLU A 113 18.30 -2.86 4.25
C GLU A 113 18.30 -1.33 4.30
N HIS A 114 17.34 -0.64 3.64
CA HIS A 114 17.15 0.81 3.74
C HIS A 114 16.48 1.24 5.06
N SER A 115 15.65 0.40 5.67
CA SER A 115 15.09 0.58 7.01
C SER A 115 16.16 0.51 8.12
N MET A 116 17.37 0.05 7.81
CA MET A 116 18.52 0.09 8.72
C MET A 116 19.18 1.49 8.83
N ALA A 117 18.67 2.49 8.14
CA ALA A 117 19.24 3.85 8.08
C ALA A 117 18.49 4.88 8.93
N TYR A 118 17.89 4.49 10.06
CA TYR A 118 17.49 5.45 11.08
C TYR A 118 18.71 5.75 11.94
N ASP A 119 19.29 6.93 11.75
CA ASP A 119 20.37 7.42 12.61
C ASP A 119 19.81 7.66 14.01
N VAL A 120 20.37 6.95 15.00
CA VAL A 120 20.00 7.11 16.40
C VAL A 120 21.03 7.97 17.10
N VAL A 121 20.58 9.07 17.68
CA VAL A 121 21.42 10.02 18.41
C VAL A 121 21.05 9.98 19.88
N LEU A 122 22.08 9.83 20.73
CA LEU A 122 21.94 10.01 22.17
C LEU A 122 22.15 11.49 22.53
N LYS A 123 21.13 12.12 23.14
CA LYS A 123 21.23 13.54 23.52
C LYS A 123 20.62 13.83 24.89
N PRO A 124 21.20 14.72 25.68
CA PRO A 124 20.58 15.24 26.89
C PRO A 124 19.46 16.21 26.50
N LEU A 125 18.34 16.14 27.20
CA LEU A 125 17.29 17.12 27.15
C LEU A 125 17.24 17.89 28.46
N PRO A 126 17.19 19.21 28.41
CA PRO A 126 17.00 20.03 29.61
C PRO A 126 15.57 19.85 30.13
N LYS A 127 15.33 20.35 31.33
CA LYS A 127 13.99 20.54 31.86
C LYS A 127 13.12 21.31 30.85
N GLN A 128 11.87 20.88 30.71
CA GLN A 128 10.96 21.43 29.68
C GLN A 128 9.56 21.61 30.24
N TRP A 129 9.03 22.83 30.18
CA TRP A 129 7.62 23.07 30.52
C TRP A 129 6.68 22.43 29.48
N ILE A 130 5.66 21.73 29.95
CA ILE A 130 4.59 21.15 29.12
C ILE A 130 3.23 21.54 29.67
N ALA A 131 2.33 21.88 28.76
CA ALA A 131 0.90 21.96 29.06
C ALA A 131 0.21 20.83 28.27
N SER A 132 -0.45 19.92 28.97
CA SER A 132 -0.93 18.67 28.37
C SER A 132 -2.24 18.17 28.98
N VAL A 133 -2.88 17.25 28.26
CA VAL A 133 -4.00 16.42 28.73
C VAL A 133 -3.59 14.96 28.61
N ARG A 134 -3.76 14.17 29.67
CA ARG A 134 -3.55 12.71 29.67
C ARG A 134 -4.86 11.99 29.86
N GLU A 135 -5.20 11.13 28.91
CA GLU A 135 -6.42 10.31 28.94
C GLU A 135 -6.17 8.97 28.26
N THR A 136 -7.03 8.00 28.55
CA THR A 136 -7.11 6.78 27.74
C THR A 136 -7.87 7.09 26.46
N ILE A 137 -7.24 6.85 25.33
CA ILE A 137 -7.81 7.07 23.98
C ILE A 137 -8.04 5.74 23.26
N PRO A 138 -9.02 5.67 22.34
CA PRO A 138 -9.33 4.42 21.64
C PRO A 138 -8.18 3.82 20.85
N ALA A 139 -7.36 4.66 20.20
CA ALA A 139 -6.22 4.24 19.40
C ALA A 139 -5.24 5.41 19.19
N TYR A 140 -3.98 5.12 18.82
CA TYR A 140 -2.93 6.12 18.61
C TYR A 140 -3.30 7.26 17.65
N ASN A 141 -4.02 6.94 16.59
CA ASN A 141 -4.45 7.93 15.57
C ASN A 141 -5.53 8.90 16.07
N THR A 142 -6.10 8.68 17.27
CA THR A 142 -7.10 9.57 17.88
C THR A 142 -6.51 10.61 18.85
N VAL A 143 -5.18 10.62 19.02
CA VAL A 143 -4.46 11.57 19.90
C VAL A 143 -4.74 13.04 19.55
N GLY A 144 -5.14 13.32 18.32
CA GLY A 144 -5.54 14.66 17.86
C GLY A 144 -6.64 15.31 18.72
N SER A 145 -7.51 14.52 19.33
CA SER A 145 -8.57 15.01 20.22
C SER A 145 -8.02 15.70 21.51
N LEU A 146 -6.89 15.19 22.01
CA LEU A 146 -6.25 15.76 23.21
C LEU A 146 -5.63 17.13 22.91
N TYR A 147 -5.01 17.29 21.73
CA TYR A 147 -4.49 18.59 21.29
C TYR A 147 -5.57 19.66 21.19
N GLY A 148 -6.76 19.28 20.73
CA GLY A 148 -7.93 20.19 20.69
C GLY A 148 -8.31 20.71 22.07
N LYS A 149 -8.32 19.83 23.09
CA LYS A 149 -8.63 20.21 24.49
C LYS A 149 -7.56 21.17 25.04
N VAL A 150 -6.28 20.86 24.83
CA VAL A 150 -5.16 21.71 25.29
C VAL A 150 -5.21 23.09 24.60
N SER A 151 -5.38 23.13 23.30
CA SER A 151 -5.43 24.40 22.55
C SER A 151 -6.59 25.28 22.97
N ALA A 152 -7.76 24.71 23.21
CA ALA A 152 -8.94 25.45 23.68
C ALA A 152 -8.73 26.04 25.08
N SER A 153 -8.05 25.32 25.97
CA SER A 153 -7.77 25.77 27.33
C SER A 153 -6.67 26.83 27.40
N LEU A 154 -5.64 26.74 26.58
CA LEU A 154 -4.52 27.65 26.56
C LEU A 154 -4.84 29.01 25.91
N GLY A 155 -5.80 29.06 24.98
CA GLY A 155 -6.21 30.28 24.31
C GLY A 155 -5.04 31.11 23.77
N PRO A 156 -4.87 32.40 24.18
CA PRO A 156 -3.78 33.26 23.71
C PRO A 156 -2.37 32.73 24.05
N SER A 157 -2.21 31.91 25.11
CA SER A 157 -0.93 31.33 25.50
C SER A 157 -0.35 30.39 24.43
N MET A 158 -1.19 29.88 23.53
CA MET A 158 -0.74 29.07 22.38
C MET A 158 0.26 29.79 21.47
N ALA A 159 0.25 31.12 21.43
CA ALA A 159 1.22 31.90 20.62
C ALA A 159 2.68 31.67 21.07
N ASN A 160 2.91 31.24 22.29
CA ASN A 160 4.23 30.97 22.88
C ASN A 160 4.61 29.48 22.86
N CYS A 161 3.80 28.59 22.26
CA CYS A 161 4.13 27.19 22.17
C CYS A 161 5.36 26.98 21.26
N LEU A 162 6.21 26.03 21.67
CA LEU A 162 7.39 25.67 20.88
C LEU A 162 7.06 24.58 19.85
N ILE A 163 6.45 23.50 20.32
CA ILE A 163 6.15 22.32 19.49
C ILE A 163 5.08 21.46 20.15
N GLY A 164 4.33 20.73 19.33
CA GLY A 164 3.42 19.70 19.78
C GLY A 164 4.16 18.41 20.11
N VAL A 165 3.76 17.76 21.20
CA VAL A 165 4.35 16.50 21.68
C VAL A 165 3.26 15.55 22.14
N ALA A 166 3.41 14.27 21.81
CA ALA A 166 2.68 13.17 22.42
C ALA A 166 3.61 12.32 23.29
N LEU A 167 3.12 11.89 24.46
CA LEU A 167 3.80 10.98 25.37
C LEU A 167 2.96 9.70 25.48
N TRP A 168 3.61 8.56 25.27
CA TRP A 168 2.99 7.26 25.33
C TRP A 168 3.40 6.57 26.65
N HIS A 169 2.43 6.38 27.53
CA HIS A 169 2.66 5.92 28.92
C HIS A 169 2.55 4.40 29.08
N ASP A 170 1.97 3.71 28.11
CA ASP A 170 1.89 2.24 28.14
C ASP A 170 3.29 1.63 27.98
N PRO A 171 3.63 0.60 28.76
CA PRO A 171 4.92 -0.09 28.66
C PRO A 171 5.02 -0.94 27.37
N ASP A 172 3.88 -1.38 26.84
CA ASP A 172 3.76 -2.23 25.66
C ASP A 172 2.80 -1.63 24.66
N PHE A 173 2.91 -2.06 23.39
CA PHE A 173 1.96 -1.66 22.36
C PHE A 173 0.55 -2.20 22.66
N LYS A 174 -0.45 -1.32 22.56
CA LYS A 174 -1.87 -1.66 22.71
C LYS A 174 -2.63 -1.43 21.42
N GLU A 175 -3.58 -2.31 21.12
CA GLU A 175 -4.48 -2.15 19.98
C GLU A 175 -5.64 -1.16 20.29
N SER A 176 -6.02 -1.04 21.58
CA SER A 176 -7.06 -0.14 22.09
C SER A 176 -6.74 0.33 23.50
N ASP A 177 -7.47 1.32 24.00
CA ASP A 177 -7.37 1.85 25.34
C ASP A 177 -5.95 2.33 25.69
N VAL A 178 -5.39 3.12 24.79
CA VAL A 178 -4.02 3.65 24.87
C VAL A 178 -3.94 4.77 25.90
N ASP A 179 -3.02 4.69 26.86
CA ASP A 179 -2.72 5.75 27.83
C ASP A 179 -1.82 6.81 27.21
N ALA A 180 -2.47 7.83 26.68
CA ALA A 180 -1.82 8.90 25.93
C ALA A 180 -1.86 10.23 26.65
N GLU A 181 -0.77 10.96 26.56
CA GLU A 181 -0.69 12.36 26.96
C GLU A 181 -0.26 13.19 25.77
N ALA A 182 -0.99 14.26 25.46
CA ALA A 182 -0.65 15.15 24.37
C ALA A 182 -0.73 16.62 24.80
N GLY A 183 0.16 17.43 24.27
CA GLY A 183 0.25 18.83 24.61
C GLY A 183 1.33 19.57 23.83
N PHE A 184 1.75 20.66 24.41
CA PHE A 184 2.75 21.57 23.79
C PHE A 184 3.84 21.90 24.76
N TYR A 185 5.08 22.02 24.26
CA TYR A 185 6.22 22.52 25.01
C TYR A 185 6.27 24.05 25.02
N PHE A 186 6.75 24.60 26.14
CA PHE A 186 6.92 26.03 26.39
C PHE A 186 8.28 26.30 27.00
N LYS A 187 8.80 27.53 26.81
CA LYS A 187 10.06 27.95 27.43
C LYS A 187 9.92 28.18 28.94
N GLU A 188 8.74 28.57 29.38
CA GLU A 188 8.41 28.94 30.76
C GLU A 188 6.99 28.46 31.12
N GLU A 189 6.67 28.49 32.39
CA GLU A 189 5.35 28.13 32.90
C GLU A 189 4.26 28.99 32.24
N VAL A 190 3.17 28.35 31.79
CA VAL A 190 2.01 29.02 31.19
C VAL A 190 0.77 28.76 32.01
N ARG A 191 -0.21 29.67 31.91
CA ARG A 191 -1.53 29.46 32.52
C ARG A 191 -2.43 28.67 31.57
N ALA A 192 -3.09 27.67 32.10
CA ALA A 192 -4.10 26.89 31.40
C ALA A 192 -5.40 26.87 32.23
N GLY A 193 -6.52 26.65 31.56
CA GLY A 193 -7.80 26.41 32.20
C GLY A 193 -7.94 24.98 32.73
N ASP A 194 -9.13 24.67 33.25
CA ASP A 194 -9.45 23.39 33.84
C ASP A 194 -9.21 22.21 32.84
N GLY A 195 -8.74 21.10 33.39
CA GLY A 195 -8.49 19.85 32.67
C GLY A 195 -7.14 19.78 31.95
N VAL A 196 -6.36 20.86 31.91
CA VAL A 196 -4.99 20.87 31.37
C VAL A 196 -3.99 20.95 32.52
N ARG A 197 -3.02 20.04 32.53
CA ARG A 197 -1.91 20.04 33.49
C ARG A 197 -0.74 20.83 32.89
N VAL A 198 -0.20 21.73 33.73
CA VAL A 198 1.05 22.45 33.40
C VAL A 198 2.10 22.02 34.39
N TYR A 199 3.21 21.50 33.89
CA TYR A 199 4.30 21.02 34.76
C TYR A 199 5.62 20.99 34.01
N GLU A 200 6.73 20.88 34.78
CA GLU A 200 8.08 20.79 34.23
C GLU A 200 8.46 19.30 34.09
N LEU A 201 8.71 18.85 32.85
CA LEU A 201 9.35 17.56 32.61
C LEU A 201 10.80 17.65 33.10
N PRO A 202 11.28 16.63 33.83
CA PRO A 202 12.67 16.65 34.32
C PRO A 202 13.67 16.55 33.15
N GLU A 203 14.87 17.00 33.40
CA GLU A 203 16.01 16.73 32.52
C GLU A 203 16.19 15.22 32.35
N THR A 204 16.51 14.79 31.15
CA THR A 204 16.69 13.38 30.84
C THR A 204 17.62 13.19 29.65
N THR A 205 18.19 12.01 29.50
CA THR A 205 18.88 11.61 28.29
C THR A 205 17.91 10.80 27.43
N VAL A 206 17.88 11.08 26.13
CA VAL A 206 17.05 10.32 25.17
C VAL A 206 17.88 9.73 24.06
N ALA A 207 17.52 8.53 23.65
CA ALA A 207 17.85 8.02 22.33
C ALA A 207 16.78 8.56 21.36
N SER A 208 17.21 9.20 20.29
CA SER A 208 16.30 9.91 19.37
C SER A 208 16.59 9.58 17.93
N THR A 209 15.54 9.54 17.13
CA THR A 209 15.63 9.40 15.68
C THR A 209 14.56 10.25 14.97
N ILE A 210 14.82 10.56 13.69
CA ILE A 210 13.88 11.33 12.85
C ILE A 210 13.20 10.39 11.86
N HIS A 211 11.88 10.41 11.87
CA HIS A 211 11.07 9.77 10.83
C HIS A 211 10.62 10.84 9.81
N ASN A 212 10.93 10.59 8.54
CA ASN A 212 10.42 11.37 7.42
C ASN A 212 9.37 10.54 6.69
N GLY A 213 8.12 10.99 6.75
CA GLY A 213 7.01 10.28 6.12
C GLY A 213 5.73 10.28 6.93
N ALA A 214 4.77 9.52 6.43
CA ALA A 214 3.41 9.44 6.96
C ALA A 214 3.35 8.76 8.34
N TYR A 215 2.43 9.21 9.19
CA TYR A 215 2.26 8.66 10.55
C TYR A 215 1.99 7.15 10.58
N ARG A 216 1.28 6.60 9.57
CA ARG A 216 1.07 5.15 9.45
C ARG A 216 2.36 4.33 9.37
N ARG A 217 3.51 4.97 9.04
CA ARG A 217 4.83 4.36 8.89
C ARG A 217 5.75 4.61 10.09
N LEU A 218 5.33 5.35 11.12
CA LEU A 218 6.13 5.63 12.30
C LEU A 218 6.72 4.37 12.96
N LYS A 219 5.99 3.24 12.92
CA LYS A 219 6.49 1.95 13.42
C LYS A 219 7.82 1.52 12.80
N GLU A 220 8.12 1.96 11.58
CA GLU A 220 9.38 1.64 10.89
C GLU A 220 10.59 2.29 11.59
N ALA A 221 10.39 3.39 12.32
CA ALA A 221 11.43 4.07 13.10
C ALA A 221 11.55 3.53 14.52
N TYR A 222 10.46 3.01 15.10
CA TYR A 222 10.47 2.47 16.46
C TYR A 222 11.37 1.25 16.62
N ASP A 223 11.27 0.28 15.70
CA ASP A 223 12.03 -0.95 15.76
C ASP A 223 13.56 -0.75 15.76
N PRO A 224 14.15 0.06 14.85
CA PRO A 224 15.57 0.36 14.88
C PRO A 224 15.99 1.12 16.14
N LEU A 225 15.18 2.09 16.60
CA LEU A 225 15.45 2.89 17.77
C LEU A 225 15.50 2.04 19.04
N LEU A 226 14.50 1.20 19.28
CA LEU A 226 14.43 0.33 20.46
C LEU A 226 15.51 -0.76 20.42
N ARG A 227 15.82 -1.32 19.25
CA ARG A 227 16.96 -2.24 19.10
C ARG A 227 18.29 -1.57 19.42
N TRP A 228 18.48 -0.32 18.98
CA TRP A 228 19.68 0.45 19.29
C TRP A 228 19.81 0.66 20.81
N VAL A 229 18.72 1.05 21.50
CA VAL A 229 18.69 1.23 22.97
C VAL A 229 19.17 -0.05 23.67
N ALA A 230 18.56 -1.20 23.34
CA ALA A 230 18.90 -2.49 23.93
C ALA A 230 20.35 -2.92 23.62
N SER A 231 20.81 -2.75 22.36
CA SER A 231 22.15 -3.19 21.93
C SER A 231 23.29 -2.31 22.48
N ASN A 232 23.01 -1.07 22.89
CA ASN A 232 24.02 -0.14 23.41
C ASN A 232 24.04 -0.07 24.94
N GLY A 233 23.34 -0.98 25.63
CA GLY A 233 23.39 -1.06 27.10
C GLY A 233 22.54 0.01 27.78
N TYR A 234 21.46 0.43 27.18
CA TYR A 234 20.47 1.34 27.76
C TYR A 234 19.15 0.62 28.01
N GLU A 235 18.38 1.11 28.97
CA GLU A 235 17.01 0.72 29.20
C GLU A 235 16.08 1.94 29.15
N VAL A 236 14.81 1.71 28.80
CA VAL A 236 13.80 2.75 28.74
C VAL A 236 13.52 3.30 30.14
N ALA A 237 13.58 4.62 30.29
CA ALA A 237 13.49 5.29 31.60
C ALA A 237 12.25 6.20 31.74
N GLY A 238 11.34 6.15 30.79
CA GLY A 238 10.13 6.97 30.83
C GLY A 238 9.27 6.84 29.56
N PRO A 239 8.17 7.57 29.48
CA PRO A 239 7.27 7.51 28.34
C PRO A 239 7.97 7.94 27.06
N ILE A 240 7.72 7.20 25.97
CA ILE A 240 8.21 7.55 24.64
C ILE A 240 7.52 8.83 24.18
N ARG A 241 8.27 9.71 23.52
CA ARG A 241 7.80 11.02 23.07
C ARG A 241 7.85 11.09 21.55
N GLU A 242 6.80 11.62 20.95
CA GLU A 242 6.76 11.99 19.53
C GLU A 242 6.62 13.51 19.41
N LEU A 243 7.58 14.14 18.76
CA LEU A 243 7.59 15.58 18.50
C LEU A 243 7.28 15.81 17.02
N TYR A 244 6.21 16.53 16.73
CA TYR A 244 5.76 16.76 15.36
C TYR A 244 6.43 18.01 14.76
N LEU A 245 7.63 17.80 14.21
CA LEU A 245 8.49 18.88 13.68
C LEU A 245 7.90 19.54 12.45
N LYS A 246 7.23 18.76 11.61
CA LYS A 246 6.54 19.25 10.42
C LYS A 246 5.27 18.45 10.19
N MET A 247 4.17 19.16 10.13
CA MET A 247 2.83 18.60 9.85
C MET A 247 1.97 19.62 9.13
N SER A 248 0.92 19.18 8.44
CA SER A 248 -0.10 20.05 7.83
C SER A 248 -1.40 20.01 8.63
N MET A 249 -2.22 21.05 8.46
CA MET A 249 -3.59 21.09 9.00
C MET A 249 -4.59 21.15 7.83
N PRO A 250 -5.63 20.33 7.78
CA PRO A 250 -5.92 19.24 8.73
C PRO A 250 -4.90 18.10 8.67
N VAL A 251 -4.71 17.41 9.80
CA VAL A 251 -3.77 16.28 9.89
C VAL A 251 -4.25 15.12 9.00
N ARG A 252 -3.32 14.57 8.21
CA ARG A 252 -3.55 13.41 7.34
C ARG A 252 -2.63 12.28 7.77
N GLN A 253 -3.15 11.05 7.82
CA GLN A 253 -2.36 9.88 8.23
C GLN A 253 -1.38 9.39 7.14
N ASP A 254 -1.58 9.81 5.90
CA ASP A 254 -0.88 9.36 4.70
C ASP A 254 0.04 10.42 4.07
N ASP A 255 0.29 11.55 4.75
CA ASP A 255 1.11 12.64 4.21
C ASP A 255 2.61 12.33 4.38
N GLU A 256 3.28 12.05 3.27
CA GLU A 256 4.71 11.70 3.23
C GLU A 256 5.65 12.91 3.47
N SER A 257 5.12 14.13 3.58
CA SER A 257 5.92 15.33 3.85
C SER A 257 6.16 15.60 5.33
N TYR A 258 5.59 14.79 6.21
CA TYR A 258 5.70 14.96 7.66
C TYR A 258 7.09 14.60 8.17
N VAL A 259 7.46 15.24 9.27
CA VAL A 259 8.71 14.97 9.98
C VAL A 259 8.39 14.84 11.46
N THR A 260 8.67 13.68 12.02
CA THR A 260 8.45 13.38 13.44
C THR A 260 9.75 12.94 14.09
N GLU A 261 10.10 13.56 15.19
CA GLU A 261 11.18 13.08 16.06
C GLU A 261 10.60 12.13 17.09
N ILE A 262 11.16 10.91 17.19
CA ILE A 262 10.83 9.93 18.22
C ILE A 262 11.96 9.98 19.26
N GLN A 263 11.60 10.18 20.52
CA GLN A 263 12.52 10.25 21.64
C GLN A 263 12.16 9.18 22.67
N VAL A 264 13.10 8.32 22.99
CA VAL A 264 13.01 7.32 24.07
C VAL A 264 13.86 7.78 25.22
N PRO A 265 13.28 8.20 26.36
CA PRO A 265 14.06 8.46 27.58
C PRO A 265 14.80 7.20 28.00
N VAL A 266 16.10 7.32 28.23
CA VAL A 266 16.97 6.18 28.53
C VAL A 266 17.85 6.41 29.73
N LYS A 267 18.18 5.33 30.44
CA LYS A 267 19.25 5.29 31.45
C LYS A 267 20.21 4.15 31.11
N LYS A 268 21.48 4.29 31.52
CA LYS A 268 22.49 3.29 31.25
C LYS A 268 22.32 2.11 32.20
N ASN A 269 22.35 0.89 31.66
CA ASN A 269 22.30 -0.32 32.49
C ASN A 269 23.46 -0.36 33.48
N GLY A 270 23.16 -0.54 34.76
CA GLY A 270 24.21 -0.80 35.78
C GLY A 270 24.81 0.44 36.47
N LEU A 271 24.16 1.63 36.43
CA LEU A 271 24.68 2.85 37.14
C LEU A 271 23.91 3.26 38.40
N ASP A 272 22.94 2.46 38.91
CA ASP A 272 22.24 2.76 40.15
C ASP A 272 22.65 1.82 41.30
N ALA A 273 23.98 1.79 41.68
CA ALA A 273 24.40 1.11 42.91
C ALA A 273 25.66 1.72 43.56
N ALA A 274 25.98 2.99 43.32
CA ALA A 274 27.10 3.61 44.04
C ALA A 274 27.02 5.14 44.07
N THR A 275 26.11 5.71 44.87
CA THR A 275 26.31 7.04 45.47
C THR A 275 25.27 7.32 46.58
N THR A 276 25.37 6.60 47.68
CA THR A 276 24.94 7.08 49.00
C THR A 276 25.81 6.42 50.05
N SER A 277 26.92 7.05 50.31
CA SER A 277 27.70 6.87 51.59
C SER A 277 28.19 8.22 51.99
#